data_c8d26cbe1b7bf933bb636319e2275b2f
#
_entry.id   c8d26cbe1b7bf933bb636319e2275b2f
#
_cell.length_a   1.000
_cell.length_b   1.000
_cell.length_c   1.000
_cell.angle_alpha   90.00
_cell.angle_beta   90.00
_cell.angle_gamma   90.00
#
_symmetry.space_group_name_H-M   'P 1'
#
loop_
_entity.id
_entity.type
_entity.pdbx_description
1 polymer ?
#
loop_
_entity_poly.entity_id
_entity_poly.type
_entity_poly.pdbx_seq_one_letter_code
_entity_poly.pdbx_strand_id
1 'polypeptide(L)'
;YFAQFKLNSDAIAMVTASHNENGWTGVKMGIEKGLTHAPEEMGQLKEITLNKKFIIGKGSKKNIKDFQKIYIKDLIKKNKLKKKIKTIVACGNGTAGIFAPEILRGIGCEVIELDCKLDFTFPKYNPNPEDLKMLDAISECVKKNNADIGFGFDGDGDRCGVIDNEGNEIFSDKIGLIIARNLSPKHKGSKFVVDVKSTGLFSNDKILLEN
;
A
#
# COMPACT_ATOMS: atom_id res chain seq x y z
N TYR A 1 -1.71 -7.82 -7.95
CA TYR A 1 -0.63 -7.67 -8.94
C TYR A 1 0.48 -8.68 -8.72
N PHE A 2 1.06 -8.80 -7.53
CA PHE A 2 2.11 -9.79 -7.26
C PHE A 2 1.71 -11.21 -7.69
N ALA A 3 0.48 -11.62 -7.39
CA ALA A 3 -0.05 -12.93 -7.78
C ALA A 3 -0.12 -13.07 -9.32
N GLN A 4 -0.53 -12.03 -10.02
CA GLN A 4 -0.60 -12.03 -11.48
C GLN A 4 0.77 -12.31 -12.11
N PHE A 5 1.82 -11.61 -11.64
CA PHE A 5 3.19 -11.84 -12.10
C PHE A 5 3.71 -13.22 -11.70
N LYS A 6 3.51 -13.61 -10.44
CA LYS A 6 4.06 -14.85 -9.89
C LYS A 6 3.43 -16.11 -10.48
N LEU A 7 2.15 -16.04 -10.79
CA LEU A 7 1.37 -17.17 -11.36
C LEU A 7 1.26 -17.09 -12.89
N ASN A 8 1.79 -16.02 -13.48
CA ASN A 8 1.66 -15.73 -14.92
C ASN A 8 0.20 -15.75 -15.38
N SER A 9 -0.69 -15.12 -14.62
CA SER A 9 -2.12 -15.08 -14.93
C SER A 9 -2.42 -13.98 -15.94
N ASP A 10 -3.35 -14.22 -16.85
CA ASP A 10 -3.76 -13.28 -17.91
C ASP A 10 -4.59 -12.13 -17.35
N ALA A 11 -5.33 -12.37 -16.26
CA ALA A 11 -6.19 -11.36 -15.64
C ALA A 11 -6.14 -11.43 -14.12
N ILE A 12 -6.57 -10.33 -13.47
CA ILE A 12 -6.77 -10.24 -12.03
C ILE A 12 -8.15 -9.70 -11.70
N ALA A 13 -8.69 -10.16 -10.58
CA ALA A 13 -9.84 -9.57 -9.92
C ALA A 13 -9.57 -9.58 -8.41
N MET A 14 -9.51 -8.38 -7.81
CA MET A 14 -9.27 -8.21 -6.37
C MET A 14 -10.51 -7.62 -5.72
N VAL A 15 -11.11 -8.36 -4.81
CA VAL A 15 -12.26 -7.89 -4.02
C VAL A 15 -11.74 -6.98 -2.91
N THR A 16 -12.19 -5.73 -2.89
CA THR A 16 -11.78 -4.73 -1.91
C THR A 16 -12.77 -3.58 -1.85
N ALA A 17 -12.95 -3.02 -0.66
CA ALA A 17 -13.63 -1.73 -0.46
C ALA A 17 -12.65 -0.56 -0.34
N SER A 18 -11.32 -0.81 -0.56
CA SER A 18 -10.26 0.19 -0.35
C SER A 18 -10.30 0.74 1.09
N HIS A 19 -10.37 2.05 1.27
CA HIS A 19 -10.46 2.76 2.55
C HIS A 19 -11.89 3.09 2.97
N ASN A 20 -12.90 2.56 2.27
CA ASN A 20 -14.30 2.82 2.62
C ASN A 20 -14.67 2.16 3.96
N GLU A 21 -15.70 2.70 4.57
CA GLU A 21 -16.29 2.17 5.79
C GLU A 21 -16.83 0.74 5.59
N ASN A 22 -17.04 0.05 6.70
CA ASN A 22 -17.65 -1.27 6.68
C ASN A 22 -19.03 -1.25 5.99
N GLY A 23 -19.30 -2.29 5.19
CA GLY A 23 -20.54 -2.42 4.40
C GLY A 23 -20.35 -2.10 2.91
N TRP A 24 -19.25 -1.47 2.53
CA TRP A 24 -18.89 -1.30 1.12
C TRP A 24 -18.13 -2.50 0.57
N THR A 25 -18.30 -2.77 -0.71
CA THR A 25 -17.52 -3.76 -1.44
C THR A 25 -17.31 -3.31 -2.87
N GLY A 26 -16.22 -3.75 -3.47
CA GLY A 26 -15.89 -3.46 -4.85
C GLY A 26 -14.95 -4.53 -5.44
N VAL A 27 -14.62 -4.37 -6.70
CA VAL A 27 -13.66 -5.24 -7.39
C VAL A 27 -12.73 -4.39 -8.25
N LYS A 28 -11.43 -4.45 -8.00
CA LYS A 28 -10.38 -3.93 -8.89
C LYS A 28 -10.05 -5.04 -9.89
N MET A 29 -10.08 -4.73 -11.18
CA MET A 29 -9.83 -5.71 -12.26
C MET A 29 -8.76 -5.21 -13.21
N GLY A 30 -8.06 -6.14 -13.88
CA GLY A 30 -7.09 -5.83 -14.91
C GLY A 30 -6.74 -7.04 -15.75
N ILE A 31 -6.43 -6.82 -17.01
CA ILE A 31 -5.95 -7.82 -17.97
C ILE A 31 -4.48 -7.61 -18.35
N GLU A 32 -3.94 -6.42 -18.16
CA GLU A 32 -2.52 -6.15 -18.32
C GLU A 32 -1.77 -6.30 -17.00
N LYS A 33 -0.57 -6.89 -17.06
CA LYS A 33 0.24 -7.12 -15.86
C LYS A 33 0.63 -5.81 -15.18
N GLY A 34 0.19 -5.68 -13.93
CA GLY A 34 0.48 -4.53 -13.08
C GLY A 34 -0.46 -3.33 -13.27
N LEU A 35 -1.46 -3.43 -14.14
CA LEU A 35 -2.42 -2.36 -14.39
C LEU A 35 -3.85 -2.77 -14.02
N THR A 36 -4.62 -1.82 -13.50
CA THR A 36 -6.08 -1.93 -13.42
C THR A 36 -6.71 -1.43 -14.73
N HIS A 37 -7.94 -1.84 -14.98
CA HIS A 37 -8.71 -1.34 -16.11
C HIS A 37 -8.76 0.20 -16.13
N ALA A 38 -8.49 0.77 -17.30
CA ALA A 38 -8.73 2.18 -17.58
C ALA A 38 -10.24 2.46 -17.72
N PRO A 39 -10.69 3.73 -17.71
CA PRO A 39 -12.11 4.07 -17.83
C PRO A 39 -12.80 3.48 -19.05
N GLU A 40 -12.11 3.37 -20.17
CA GLU A 40 -12.64 2.78 -21.42
C GLU A 40 -12.92 1.28 -21.26
N GLU A 41 -12.00 0.51 -20.69
CA GLU A 41 -12.17 -0.92 -20.42
C GLU A 41 -13.27 -1.18 -19.39
N MET A 42 -13.38 -0.30 -18.38
CA MET A 42 -14.49 -0.34 -17.42
C MET A 42 -15.83 -0.05 -18.09
N GLY A 43 -15.88 0.85 -19.09
CA GLY A 43 -17.04 1.09 -19.92
C GLY A 43 -17.47 -0.13 -20.71
N GLN A 44 -16.53 -0.82 -21.35
CA GLN A 44 -16.78 -2.08 -22.08
C GLN A 44 -17.30 -3.16 -21.14
N LEU A 45 -16.71 -3.33 -19.96
CA LEU A 45 -17.16 -4.29 -18.96
C LEU A 45 -18.59 -4.00 -18.49
N LYS A 46 -18.92 -2.73 -18.28
CA LYS A 46 -20.28 -2.29 -17.95
C LYS A 46 -21.26 -2.68 -19.05
N GLU A 47 -20.96 -2.43 -20.31
CA GLU A 47 -21.81 -2.81 -21.45
C GLU A 47 -22.02 -4.33 -21.57
N ILE A 48 -20.96 -5.13 -21.40
CA ILE A 48 -21.04 -6.59 -21.37
C ILE A 48 -21.98 -7.05 -20.25
N THR A 49 -21.86 -6.45 -19.07
CA THR A 49 -22.64 -6.81 -17.88
C THR A 49 -24.11 -6.47 -18.04
N LEU A 50 -24.41 -5.22 -18.44
CA LEU A 50 -25.79 -4.74 -18.58
C LEU A 50 -26.53 -5.47 -19.71
N ASN A 51 -25.85 -5.79 -20.80
CA ASN A 51 -26.42 -6.51 -21.94
C ASN A 51 -26.34 -8.03 -21.79
N LYS A 52 -25.85 -8.54 -20.65
CA LYS A 52 -25.70 -9.98 -20.35
C LYS A 52 -24.94 -10.75 -21.46
N LYS A 53 -23.99 -10.10 -22.11
CA LYS A 53 -23.16 -10.68 -23.19
C LYS A 53 -22.02 -11.54 -22.62
N PHE A 54 -22.36 -12.49 -21.75
CA PHE A 54 -21.37 -13.37 -21.13
C PHE A 54 -20.98 -14.51 -22.04
N ILE A 55 -19.68 -14.84 -22.07
CA ILE A 55 -19.21 -16.08 -22.71
C ILE A 55 -19.50 -17.24 -21.77
N ILE A 56 -20.25 -18.21 -22.25
CA ILE A 56 -20.57 -19.44 -21.51
C ILE A 56 -19.50 -20.47 -21.80
N GLY A 57 -18.89 -21.02 -20.77
CA GLY A 57 -17.84 -22.03 -20.91
C GLY A 57 -17.73 -22.93 -19.68
N LYS A 58 -16.86 -23.94 -19.79
CA LYS A 58 -16.48 -24.79 -18.66
C LYS A 58 -15.19 -24.23 -18.04
N GLY A 59 -15.18 -24.08 -16.72
CA GLY A 59 -14.01 -23.62 -15.99
C GLY A 59 -13.71 -24.52 -14.79
N SER A 60 -12.54 -24.33 -14.20
CA SER A 60 -12.15 -24.98 -12.95
C SER A 60 -11.63 -23.96 -11.95
N LYS A 61 -11.75 -24.26 -10.65
CA LYS A 61 -11.24 -23.45 -9.56
C LYS A 61 -10.07 -24.17 -8.88
N LYS A 62 -8.94 -23.46 -8.72
CA LYS A 62 -7.79 -23.96 -7.97
C LYS A 62 -7.46 -23.01 -6.85
N ASN A 63 -7.44 -23.49 -5.61
CA ASN A 63 -6.97 -22.74 -4.47
C ASN A 63 -5.46 -22.91 -4.31
N ILE A 64 -4.74 -21.80 -4.21
CA ILE A 64 -3.30 -21.78 -3.92
C ILE A 64 -3.13 -21.50 -2.44
N LYS A 65 -2.77 -22.53 -1.67
CA LYS A 65 -2.53 -22.41 -0.23
C LYS A 65 -1.24 -21.63 0.05
N ASP A 66 -1.22 -20.92 1.17
CA ASP A 66 -0.02 -20.23 1.68
C ASP A 66 0.61 -19.21 0.72
N PHE A 67 -0.12 -18.69 -0.25
CA PHE A 67 0.40 -17.74 -1.22
C PHE A 67 0.91 -16.46 -0.56
N GLN A 68 0.27 -16.03 0.55
CA GLN A 68 0.72 -14.91 1.36
C GLN A 68 2.17 -15.08 1.86
N LYS A 69 2.57 -16.29 2.24
CA LYS A 69 3.94 -16.59 2.68
C LYS A 69 4.96 -16.38 1.55
N ILE A 70 4.58 -16.66 0.31
CA ILE A 70 5.42 -16.41 -0.87
C ILE A 70 5.61 -14.91 -1.06
N TYR A 71 4.54 -14.12 -0.93
CA TYR A 71 4.58 -12.66 -1.02
C TYR A 71 5.47 -12.04 0.08
N ILE A 72 5.24 -12.41 1.34
CA ILE A 72 6.02 -11.93 2.49
C ILE A 72 7.51 -12.26 2.31
N LYS A 73 7.84 -13.50 1.96
CA LYS A 73 9.23 -13.92 1.72
C LYS A 73 9.90 -13.15 0.59
N ASP A 74 9.18 -12.86 -0.50
CA ASP A 74 9.72 -12.09 -1.63
C ASP A 74 10.07 -10.67 -1.21
N LEU A 75 9.21 -9.99 -0.45
CA LEU A 75 9.47 -8.64 0.05
C LEU A 75 10.64 -8.61 1.05
N ILE A 76 10.68 -9.55 1.98
CA ILE A 76 11.78 -9.64 2.96
C ILE A 76 13.12 -9.90 2.27
N LYS A 77 13.16 -10.77 1.25
CA LYS A 77 14.39 -11.11 0.53
C LYS A 77 14.99 -9.90 -0.20
N LYS A 78 14.14 -9.06 -0.75
CA LYS A 78 14.54 -7.89 -1.56
C LYS A 78 14.97 -6.69 -0.72
N ASN A 79 14.57 -6.66 0.54
CA ASN A 79 14.75 -5.50 1.41
C ASN A 79 15.43 -5.93 2.72
N LYS A 80 16.53 -5.29 3.05
CA LYS A 80 17.22 -5.48 4.34
C LYS A 80 17.72 -4.14 4.85
N LEU A 81 17.38 -3.83 6.07
CA LEU A 81 17.87 -2.64 6.73
C LEU A 81 19.30 -2.86 7.24
N LYS A 82 20.13 -1.84 7.11
CA LYS A 82 21.50 -1.82 7.66
C LYS A 82 21.52 -1.44 9.14
N LYS A 83 20.48 -0.76 9.62
CA LYS A 83 20.31 -0.28 10.99
C LYS A 83 18.95 -0.70 11.51
N LYS A 84 18.88 -1.09 12.77
CA LYS A 84 17.61 -1.37 13.46
C LYS A 84 16.82 -0.07 13.60
N ILE A 85 15.56 -0.09 13.21
CA ILE A 85 14.62 1.03 13.29
C ILE A 85 13.44 0.59 14.12
N LYS A 86 13.12 1.33 15.17
CA LYS A 86 11.95 1.11 16.01
C LYS A 86 10.73 1.74 15.36
N THR A 87 9.76 0.92 15.01
CA THR A 87 8.68 1.28 14.09
C THR A 87 7.31 0.98 14.71
N ILE A 88 6.43 1.99 14.74
CA ILE A 88 5.00 1.77 14.98
C ILE A 88 4.35 1.35 13.67
N VAL A 89 3.56 0.30 13.70
CA VAL A 89 2.81 -0.20 12.54
C VAL A 89 1.33 -0.20 12.91
N ALA A 90 0.56 0.69 12.31
CA ALA A 90 -0.87 0.82 12.52
C ALA A 90 -1.64 0.35 11.27
N CYS A 91 -2.61 -0.52 11.47
CA CYS A 91 -3.39 -1.10 10.38
C CYS A 91 -4.91 -0.85 10.53
N GLY A 92 -5.34 -0.13 11.58
CA GLY A 92 -6.75 0.15 11.84
C GLY A 92 -7.66 -1.07 11.77
N ASN A 93 -7.14 -2.23 12.17
CA ASN A 93 -7.80 -3.53 12.05
C ASN A 93 -8.05 -4.02 10.61
N GLY A 94 -7.43 -3.37 9.60
CA GLY A 94 -7.51 -3.73 8.19
C GLY A 94 -6.59 -4.89 7.80
N THR A 95 -6.63 -5.28 6.51
CA THR A 95 -5.93 -6.46 5.99
C THR A 95 -4.40 -6.33 6.01
N ALA A 96 -3.87 -5.11 6.00
CA ALA A 96 -2.42 -4.87 6.14
C ALA A 96 -1.83 -5.49 7.42
N GLY A 97 -2.63 -5.65 8.48
CA GLY A 97 -2.20 -6.27 9.73
C GLY A 97 -1.70 -7.71 9.59
N ILE A 98 -2.13 -8.42 8.54
CA ILE A 98 -1.68 -9.78 8.23
C ILE A 98 -0.26 -9.77 7.63
N PHE A 99 0.17 -8.68 7.02
CA PHE A 99 1.39 -8.62 6.21
C PHE A 99 2.45 -7.67 6.78
N ALA A 100 2.08 -6.43 7.06
CA ALA A 100 3.01 -5.35 7.36
C ALA A 100 3.89 -5.63 8.60
N PRO A 101 3.37 -6.10 9.74
CA PRO A 101 4.20 -6.38 10.91
C PRO A 101 5.26 -7.46 10.63
N GLU A 102 4.89 -8.55 9.94
CA GLU A 102 5.80 -9.66 9.63
C GLU A 102 6.88 -9.22 8.64
N ILE A 103 6.51 -8.48 7.60
CA ILE A 103 7.45 -7.96 6.59
C ILE A 103 8.45 -7.00 7.25
N LEU A 104 7.99 -6.04 8.04
CA LEU A 104 8.86 -5.05 8.67
C LEU A 104 9.82 -5.67 9.68
N ARG A 105 9.37 -6.64 10.49
CA ARG A 105 10.28 -7.45 11.33
C ARG A 105 11.29 -8.24 10.50
N GLY A 106 10.82 -8.84 9.41
CA GLY A 106 11.65 -9.63 8.51
C GLY A 106 12.76 -8.85 7.83
N ILE A 107 12.58 -7.57 7.57
CA ILE A 107 13.60 -6.67 6.99
C ILE A 107 14.52 -6.05 8.04
N GLY A 108 14.21 -6.17 9.36
CA GLY A 108 15.07 -5.75 10.45
C GLY A 108 14.52 -4.65 11.35
N CYS A 109 13.23 -4.27 11.23
CA CYS A 109 12.59 -3.34 12.16
C CYS A 109 12.32 -3.97 13.53
N GLU A 110 12.36 -3.14 14.59
CA GLU A 110 11.70 -3.45 15.86
C GLU A 110 10.27 -2.92 15.78
N VAL A 111 9.31 -3.83 15.65
CA VAL A 111 7.91 -3.47 15.35
C VAL A 111 7.06 -3.47 16.61
N ILE A 112 6.39 -2.35 16.85
CA ILE A 112 5.29 -2.21 17.80
C ILE A 112 4.00 -2.12 17.00
N GLU A 113 3.10 -3.06 17.23
CA GLU A 113 1.82 -3.13 16.54
C GLU A 113 0.77 -2.24 17.19
N LEU A 114 0.02 -1.50 16.38
CA LEU A 114 -1.13 -0.70 16.77
C LEU A 114 -2.32 -1.13 15.89
N ASP A 115 -3.32 -1.74 16.50
CA ASP A 115 -4.55 -2.17 15.82
C ASP A 115 -4.31 -3.04 14.56
N CYS A 116 -3.35 -3.98 14.65
CA CYS A 116 -2.99 -4.88 13.56
C CYS A 116 -3.82 -6.17 13.52
N LYS A 117 -4.58 -6.50 14.58
CA LYS A 117 -5.49 -7.65 14.56
C LYS A 117 -6.66 -7.35 13.63
N LEU A 118 -6.89 -8.25 12.66
CA LEU A 118 -7.98 -8.10 11.71
C LEU A 118 -9.35 -8.07 12.40
N ASP A 119 -10.10 -7.01 12.16
CA ASP A 119 -11.48 -6.84 12.63
C ASP A 119 -12.23 -5.90 11.68
N PHE A 120 -13.08 -6.46 10.84
CA PHE A 120 -13.81 -5.70 9.81
C PHE A 120 -14.88 -4.76 10.36
N THR A 121 -15.10 -4.71 11.68
CA THR A 121 -15.99 -3.71 12.28
C THR A 121 -15.30 -2.36 12.48
N PHE A 122 -13.96 -2.32 12.36
CA PHE A 122 -13.13 -1.12 12.53
C PHE A 122 -13.47 -0.35 13.83
N PRO A 123 -13.31 -0.98 15.00
CA PRO A 123 -13.96 -0.52 16.25
C PRO A 123 -13.43 0.81 16.79
N LYS A 124 -12.27 1.28 16.34
CA LYS A 124 -11.65 2.52 16.87
C LYS A 124 -11.74 3.68 15.88
N TYR A 125 -11.36 3.45 14.64
CA TYR A 125 -11.36 4.41 13.54
C TYR A 125 -11.38 3.66 12.21
N ASN A 126 -11.81 4.34 11.15
CA ASN A 126 -11.71 3.77 9.83
C ASN A 126 -10.22 3.66 9.42
N PRO A 127 -9.75 2.51 8.90
CA PRO A 127 -8.37 2.36 8.42
C PRO A 127 -8.14 3.20 7.17
N ASN A 128 -7.78 4.46 7.38
CA ASN A 128 -7.46 5.43 6.34
C ASN A 128 -6.34 6.35 6.87
N PRO A 129 -5.16 6.38 6.24
CA PRO A 129 -4.04 7.22 6.68
C PRO A 129 -4.28 8.73 6.51
N GLU A 130 -5.45 9.15 6.02
CA GLU A 130 -5.92 10.53 6.02
C GLU A 130 -6.88 10.83 7.19
N ASP A 131 -7.28 9.81 7.95
CA ASP A 131 -8.15 9.97 9.14
C ASP A 131 -7.33 10.51 10.32
N LEU A 132 -7.71 11.67 10.83
CA LEU A 132 -7.01 12.34 11.93
C LEU A 132 -6.95 11.46 13.19
N LYS A 133 -7.99 10.67 13.49
CA LYS A 133 -7.98 9.76 14.66
C LYS A 133 -6.91 8.69 14.53
N MET A 134 -6.70 8.17 13.31
CA MET A 134 -5.64 7.21 13.04
C MET A 134 -4.27 7.86 13.17
N LEU A 135 -4.08 9.04 12.58
CA LEU A 135 -2.81 9.78 12.63
C LEU A 135 -2.45 10.16 14.07
N ASP A 136 -3.41 10.66 14.86
CA ASP A 136 -3.23 11.00 16.28
C ASP A 136 -2.81 9.76 17.09
N ALA A 137 -3.49 8.62 16.89
CA ALA A 137 -3.16 7.38 17.57
C ALA A 137 -1.74 6.89 17.25
N ILE A 138 -1.29 7.04 16.00
CA ILE A 138 0.09 6.71 15.59
C ILE A 138 1.07 7.68 16.24
N SER A 139 0.80 9.00 16.20
CA SER A 139 1.63 10.05 16.80
C SER A 139 1.84 9.84 18.29
N GLU A 140 0.77 9.59 19.04
CA GLU A 140 0.84 9.27 20.47
C GLU A 140 1.66 8.00 20.73
N CYS A 141 1.46 6.96 19.92
CA CYS A 141 2.18 5.70 20.07
C CYS A 141 3.68 5.88 19.77
N VAL A 142 4.04 6.66 18.73
CA VAL A 142 5.44 7.01 18.42
C VAL A 142 6.11 7.69 19.60
N LYS A 143 5.51 8.77 20.12
CA LYS A 143 6.04 9.54 21.26
C LYS A 143 6.18 8.69 22.52
N LYS A 144 5.13 7.96 22.88
CA LYS A 144 5.08 7.09 24.06
C LYS A 144 6.19 6.04 24.07
N ASN A 145 6.52 5.51 22.91
CA ASN A 145 7.50 4.43 22.78
C ASN A 145 8.89 4.90 22.35
N ASN A 146 9.10 6.20 22.14
CA ASN A 146 10.31 6.74 21.51
C ASN A 146 10.66 5.98 20.24
N ALA A 147 9.69 5.82 19.34
CA ALA A 147 9.89 5.14 18.07
C ALA A 147 10.51 6.08 17.04
N ASP A 148 11.29 5.53 16.12
CA ASP A 148 11.96 6.30 15.07
C ASP A 148 10.97 6.75 13.98
N ILE A 149 9.88 5.97 13.77
CA ILE A 149 8.91 6.21 12.70
C ILE A 149 7.58 5.48 12.98
N GLY A 150 6.49 6.03 12.48
CA GLY A 150 5.17 5.38 12.46
C GLY A 150 4.65 5.21 11.03
N PHE A 151 4.05 4.07 10.73
CA PHE A 151 3.35 3.79 9.49
C PHE A 151 1.89 3.48 9.75
N GLY A 152 0.98 4.13 8.99
CA GLY A 152 -0.45 3.86 8.98
C GLY A 152 -0.88 3.31 7.63
N PHE A 153 -1.53 2.15 7.61
CA PHE A 153 -2.01 1.51 6.38
C PHE A 153 -3.53 1.59 6.28
N ASP A 154 -4.06 1.78 5.07
CA ASP A 154 -5.50 1.74 4.84
C ASP A 154 -6.07 0.31 4.83
N GLY A 155 -7.38 0.18 4.62
CA GLY A 155 -8.11 -1.07 4.79
C GLY A 155 -7.60 -2.24 3.96
N ASP A 156 -7.16 -2.01 2.72
CA ASP A 156 -6.56 -3.02 1.86
C ASP A 156 -5.03 -2.91 1.72
N GLY A 157 -4.41 -1.92 2.41
CA GLY A 157 -2.97 -1.78 2.56
C GLY A 157 -2.26 -1.27 1.31
N ASP A 158 -2.95 -0.58 0.39
CA ASP A 158 -2.34 0.01 -0.79
C ASP A 158 -1.91 1.48 -0.60
N ARG A 159 -2.31 2.09 0.53
CA ARG A 159 -1.89 3.43 0.97
C ARG A 159 -1.14 3.36 2.29
N CYS A 160 -0.18 4.29 2.45
CA CYS A 160 0.62 4.38 3.66
C CYS A 160 0.81 5.84 4.08
N GLY A 161 0.38 6.18 5.28
CA GLY A 161 0.73 7.41 5.97
C GLY A 161 2.00 7.23 6.80
N VAL A 162 2.75 8.30 6.99
CA VAL A 162 4.03 8.28 7.70
C VAL A 162 4.07 9.36 8.77
N ILE A 163 4.45 8.97 9.98
CA ILE A 163 4.66 9.86 11.14
C ILE A 163 6.14 9.79 11.52
N ASP A 164 6.77 10.95 11.72
CA ASP A 164 8.16 11.04 12.16
C ASP A 164 8.35 10.70 13.65
N ASN A 165 9.58 10.71 14.13
CA ASN A 165 9.93 10.43 15.53
C ASN A 165 9.45 11.50 16.52
N GLU A 166 9.05 12.67 16.06
CA GLU A 166 8.46 13.74 16.86
C GLU A 166 6.93 13.67 16.90
N GLY A 167 6.35 12.75 16.12
CA GLY A 167 4.91 12.55 16.00
C GLY A 167 4.24 13.46 14.98
N ASN A 168 5.00 14.04 14.04
CA ASN A 168 4.45 14.86 12.97
C ASN A 168 4.19 14.03 11.72
N GLU A 169 3.11 14.32 11.01
CA GLU A 169 2.84 13.72 9.72
C GLU A 169 3.85 14.19 8.67
N ILE A 170 4.37 13.23 7.90
CA ILE A 170 5.15 13.50 6.69
C ILE A 170 4.24 13.30 5.49
N PHE A 171 3.79 14.37 4.87
CA PHE A 171 2.87 14.33 3.74
C PHE A 171 3.42 13.51 2.57
N SER A 172 2.52 12.84 1.85
CA SER A 172 2.84 11.86 0.81
C SER A 172 3.72 12.42 -0.33
N ASP A 173 3.57 13.69 -0.68
CA ASP A 173 4.42 14.37 -1.67
C ASP A 173 5.86 14.51 -1.21
N LYS A 174 6.09 14.75 0.09
CA LYS A 174 7.44 14.79 0.69
C LYS A 174 8.05 13.39 0.75
N ILE A 175 7.25 12.37 1.05
CA ILE A 175 7.70 10.97 0.97
C ILE A 175 8.09 10.63 -0.48
N GLY A 176 7.27 11.04 -1.46
CA GLY A 176 7.60 10.91 -2.87
C GLY A 176 8.94 11.56 -3.24
N LEU A 177 9.20 12.76 -2.71
CA LEU A 177 10.49 13.45 -2.91
C LEU A 177 11.66 12.70 -2.29
N ILE A 178 11.53 12.16 -1.08
CA ILE A 178 12.57 11.36 -0.42
C ILE A 178 12.90 10.11 -1.25
N ILE A 179 11.87 9.42 -1.77
CA ILE A 179 12.05 8.26 -2.66
C ILE A 179 12.74 8.68 -3.95
N ALA A 180 12.30 9.77 -4.58
CA ALA A 180 12.90 10.30 -5.80
C ALA A 180 14.39 10.62 -5.62
N ARG A 181 14.78 11.29 -4.52
CA ARG A 181 16.19 11.55 -4.17
C ARG A 181 17.03 10.27 -4.06
N ASN A 182 16.47 9.19 -3.57
CA ASN A 182 17.19 7.92 -3.46
C ASN A 182 17.31 7.19 -4.81
N LEU A 183 16.33 7.38 -5.69
CA LEU A 183 16.27 6.69 -6.97
C LEU A 183 17.05 7.41 -8.08
N SER A 184 16.99 8.75 -8.15
CA SER A 184 17.57 9.52 -9.26
C SER A 184 19.07 9.26 -9.49
N PRO A 185 19.95 9.16 -8.47
CA PRO A 185 21.35 8.84 -8.70
C PRO A 185 21.61 7.45 -9.31
N LYS A 186 20.66 6.52 -9.09
CA LYS A 186 20.72 5.13 -9.60
C LYS A 186 20.10 5.01 -10.99
N HIS A 187 19.27 5.96 -11.38
CA HIS A 187 18.49 5.96 -12.62
C HIS A 187 18.57 7.35 -13.27
N LYS A 188 19.79 7.76 -13.64
CA LYS A 188 20.06 9.08 -14.24
C LYS A 188 19.20 9.34 -15.47
N GLY A 189 18.70 10.56 -15.59
CA GLY A 189 17.81 10.97 -16.69
C GLY A 189 16.37 10.46 -16.57
N SER A 190 16.00 9.77 -15.49
CA SER A 190 14.62 9.34 -15.26
C SER A 190 13.70 10.53 -14.99
N LYS A 191 12.46 10.43 -15.46
CA LYS A 191 11.44 11.43 -15.23
C LYS A 191 10.53 10.99 -14.08
N PHE A 192 10.25 11.91 -13.18
CA PHE A 192 9.26 11.73 -12.11
C PHE A 192 7.98 12.49 -12.47
N VAL A 193 6.86 11.79 -12.45
CA VAL A 193 5.54 12.40 -12.64
C VAL A 193 4.95 12.67 -11.26
N VAL A 194 4.56 13.89 -11.01
CA VAL A 194 3.96 14.33 -9.74
C VAL A 194 2.63 15.04 -10.00
N ASP A 195 1.72 14.97 -9.04
CA ASP A 195 0.45 15.68 -9.10
C ASP A 195 0.67 17.20 -8.99
N VAL A 196 -0.22 17.99 -9.59
CA VAL A 196 -0.17 19.47 -9.57
C VAL A 196 -0.22 20.05 -8.13
N LYS A 197 -0.78 19.30 -7.18
CA LYS A 197 -0.83 19.68 -5.76
C LYS A 197 0.43 19.31 -4.97
N SER A 198 1.37 18.59 -5.58
CA SER A 198 2.61 18.20 -4.93
C SER A 198 3.50 19.40 -4.63
N THR A 199 4.36 19.25 -3.63
CA THR A 199 5.29 20.30 -3.22
C THR A 199 6.17 20.79 -4.37
N GLY A 200 6.36 22.10 -4.47
CA GLY A 200 7.28 22.73 -5.44
C GLY A 200 8.76 22.37 -5.23
N LEU A 201 9.08 21.64 -4.15
CA LEU A 201 10.45 21.17 -3.90
C LEU A 201 10.98 20.24 -4.99
N PHE A 202 10.10 19.50 -5.70
CA PHE A 202 10.52 18.65 -6.81
C PHE A 202 11.26 19.43 -7.90
N SER A 203 10.82 20.65 -8.20
CA SER A 203 11.43 21.50 -9.24
C SER A 203 12.75 22.16 -8.81
N ASN A 204 13.04 22.20 -7.51
CA ASN A 204 14.17 22.93 -6.96
C ASN A 204 15.15 22.02 -6.18
N ASP A 205 14.92 20.71 -6.22
CA ASP A 205 15.76 19.76 -5.49
C ASP A 205 17.09 19.51 -6.22
N LYS A 206 18.21 19.82 -5.55
CA LYS A 206 19.54 19.71 -6.15
C LYS A 206 19.86 18.29 -6.64
N ILE A 207 19.49 17.27 -5.85
CA ILE A 207 19.79 15.86 -6.21
C ILE A 207 19.02 15.46 -7.47
N LEU A 208 17.76 15.91 -7.61
CA LEU A 208 16.96 15.63 -8.80
C LEU A 208 17.44 16.40 -10.02
N LEU A 209 17.90 17.66 -9.84
CA LEU A 209 18.41 18.49 -10.94
C LEU A 209 19.78 18.01 -11.47
N GLU A 210 20.59 17.37 -10.62
CA GLU A 210 21.92 16.86 -10.98
C GLU A 210 21.90 15.45 -11.60
N ASN A 211 20.77 14.76 -11.61
CA ASN A 211 20.63 13.36 -12.02
C ASN A 211 19.49 13.13 -12.99
#